data_14ef12f4faa85b4df5ddcabf327f140e
#
_entry.id   14ef12f4faa85b4df5ddcabf327f140e
#
_cell.length_a   1.000
_cell.length_b   1.000
_cell.length_c   1.000
_cell.angle_alpha   90.00
_cell.angle_beta   90.00
_cell.angle_gamma   90.00
#
_symmetry.space_group_name_H-M   'P 1'
#
loop_
_entity.id
_entity.type
_entity.pdbx_description
1 polymer ?
#
loop_
_entity_poly.entity_id
_entity_poly.type
_entity_poly.pdbx_seq_one_letter_code
_entity_poly.pdbx_strand_id
1 'polypeptide(L)'
;DRGIVPQTLLLSGPLGVGKSTFVTRYAQLLLCPQIERDAQLPRGCGRCRVCHQIEIGTFPDFRLFRPIISATEQTVAPETLDSSVFTVDQAREFIEEGSRKPLVGPRKVMVVSQFDRANESAQNAMLKTLEEPSAGIHLVLTTENARSLRATILSRCWHLQFAPAADGEIEEWLRGEFSDASPSDLQSAVRAAHGRPGLAKRELQRLQNAAEGEISRFERASAILARIERALPVGAFGLTETALLCAKEWWEQDSEGADSKKLGAKGNRAALARFLDELMIAERARLSQDLSRGAKSAFALEEMRKTRHYILRNANANLALDVMFSRLIASENAASRARREPKPSVSR
;
A
#
# COMPACT_ATOMS: atom_id res chain seq x y z
N ASP A 1 -11.97 14.56 28.46
CA ASP A 1 -10.76 14.03 27.82
C ASP A 1 -9.54 14.77 28.35
N ARG A 2 -8.62 14.05 28.97
CA ARG A 2 -7.52 14.62 29.77
C ARG A 2 -6.33 15.11 28.96
N GLY A 3 -6.46 15.36 27.63
CA GLY A 3 -5.42 16.00 26.82
C GLY A 3 -4.08 15.25 26.73
N ILE A 4 -4.03 13.96 27.06
CA ILE A 4 -2.80 13.18 27.02
C ILE A 4 -2.56 12.77 25.58
N VAL A 5 -1.56 13.40 24.95
CA VAL A 5 -1.10 13.02 23.63
C VAL A 5 -0.13 11.84 23.79
N PRO A 6 -0.40 10.67 23.20
CA PRO A 6 0.53 9.54 23.30
C PRO A 6 1.88 9.90 22.69
N GLN A 7 2.97 9.51 23.37
CA GLN A 7 4.31 9.77 22.85
C GLN A 7 4.70 8.79 21.75
N THR A 8 4.15 7.57 21.75
CA THR A 8 4.46 6.55 20.75
C THR A 8 3.18 6.04 20.10
N LEU A 9 3.03 6.27 18.81
CA LEU A 9 1.88 5.86 17.99
C LEU A 9 2.30 4.81 16.97
N LEU A 10 1.45 3.80 16.78
CA LEU A 10 1.51 2.87 15.66
C LEU A 10 0.25 3.04 14.81
N LEU A 11 0.41 3.41 13.55
CA LEU A 11 -0.67 3.53 12.59
C LEU A 11 -0.62 2.32 11.65
N SER A 12 -1.63 1.48 11.67
CA SER A 12 -1.72 0.32 10.78
C SER A 12 -2.87 0.45 9.79
N GLY A 13 -2.72 -0.19 8.64
CA GLY A 13 -3.76 -0.25 7.60
C GLY A 13 -3.15 -0.29 6.19
N PRO A 14 -3.96 -0.57 5.16
CA PRO A 14 -3.47 -0.74 3.81
C PRO A 14 -2.80 0.52 3.25
N LEU A 15 -1.97 0.33 2.20
CA LEU A 15 -1.35 1.45 1.48
C LEU A 15 -2.45 2.36 0.89
N GLY A 16 -2.27 3.67 1.00
CA GLY A 16 -3.21 4.65 0.45
C GLY A 16 -4.44 4.94 1.31
N VAL A 17 -4.59 4.32 2.51
CA VAL A 17 -5.73 4.54 3.41
C VAL A 17 -5.72 5.88 4.17
N GLY A 18 -4.64 6.67 4.04
CA GLY A 18 -4.55 8.00 4.68
C GLY A 18 -3.56 8.10 5.85
N LYS A 19 -2.79 7.04 6.19
CA LYS A 19 -1.81 7.08 7.30
C LYS A 19 -0.84 8.26 7.22
N SER A 20 -0.25 8.50 6.04
CA SER A 20 0.71 9.60 5.84
C SER A 20 0.06 10.97 6.00
N THR A 21 -1.17 11.15 5.52
CA THR A 21 -1.95 12.37 5.70
C THR A 21 -2.21 12.61 7.18
N PHE A 22 -2.60 11.58 7.92
CA PHE A 22 -2.77 11.66 9.37
C PHE A 22 -1.48 12.07 10.07
N VAL A 23 -0.34 11.48 9.71
CA VAL A 23 0.99 11.84 10.28
C VAL A 23 1.29 13.32 10.07
N THR A 24 1.09 13.83 8.86
CA THR A 24 1.30 15.26 8.56
C THR A 24 0.39 16.15 9.39
N ARG A 25 -0.91 15.84 9.48
CA ARG A 25 -1.88 16.60 10.28
C ARG A 25 -1.59 16.51 11.78
N TYR A 26 -1.18 15.34 12.26
CA TYR A 26 -0.75 15.16 13.65
C TYR A 26 0.51 15.98 13.98
N ALA A 27 1.49 16.00 13.09
CA ALA A 27 2.67 16.84 13.25
C ALA A 27 2.32 18.33 13.24
N GLN A 28 1.44 18.76 12.32
CA GLN A 28 0.93 20.14 12.29
C GLN A 28 0.20 20.49 13.58
N LEU A 29 -0.62 19.59 14.14
CA LEU A 29 -1.30 19.81 15.42
C LEU A 29 -0.31 20.02 16.57
N LEU A 30 0.79 19.27 16.62
CA LEU A 30 1.77 19.34 17.72
C LEU A 30 2.75 20.50 17.59
N LEU A 31 3.08 20.92 16.39
CA LEU A 31 4.18 21.83 16.08
C LEU A 31 3.72 23.22 15.60
N CYS A 32 2.46 23.37 15.20
CA CYS A 32 1.93 24.63 14.72
C CYS A 32 1.79 25.65 15.86
N PRO A 33 2.35 26.86 15.74
CA PRO A 33 2.19 27.91 16.76
C PRO A 33 0.77 28.51 16.76
N GLN A 34 0.00 28.30 15.69
CA GLN A 34 -1.35 28.87 15.47
C GLN A 34 -2.39 27.73 15.36
N ILE A 35 -2.59 27.00 16.45
CA ILE A 35 -3.57 25.90 16.49
C ILE A 35 -4.98 26.47 16.42
N GLU A 36 -5.80 25.98 15.49
CA GLU A 36 -7.24 26.26 15.43
C GLU A 36 -7.97 25.35 16.42
N ARG A 37 -8.42 25.91 17.55
CA ARG A 37 -9.10 25.16 18.63
C ARG A 37 -10.61 25.14 18.50
N ASP A 38 -11.17 26.08 17.73
CA ASP A 38 -12.62 26.26 17.55
C ASP A 38 -13.21 25.31 16.47
N ALA A 39 -12.37 24.53 15.80
CA ALA A 39 -12.82 23.47 14.91
C ALA A 39 -13.38 22.30 15.73
N GLN A 40 -14.25 21.49 15.13
CA GLN A 40 -14.78 20.26 15.74
C GLN A 40 -13.66 19.36 16.32
N LEU A 41 -12.50 19.38 15.69
CA LEU A 41 -11.27 18.75 16.18
C LEU A 41 -10.12 19.77 16.08
N PRO A 42 -9.29 19.92 17.12
CA PRO A 42 -8.11 20.78 17.07
C PRO A 42 -7.20 20.39 15.90
N ARG A 43 -6.73 21.38 15.16
CA ARG A 43 -5.85 21.17 14.00
C ARG A 43 -4.81 22.27 13.86
N GLY A 44 -3.71 21.97 13.18
CA GLY A 44 -2.77 23.00 12.73
C GLY A 44 -3.44 23.91 11.71
N CYS A 45 -3.08 25.19 11.69
CA CYS A 45 -3.75 26.19 10.84
C CYS A 45 -3.59 25.95 9.32
N GLY A 46 -2.70 25.05 8.88
CA GLY A 46 -2.46 24.71 7.47
C GLY A 46 -1.78 25.77 6.60
N ARG A 47 -1.73 27.04 7.06
CA ARG A 47 -1.28 28.20 6.27
C ARG A 47 0.00 28.88 6.77
N CYS A 48 0.45 28.61 8.00
CA CYS A 48 1.69 29.19 8.50
C CYS A 48 2.92 28.48 7.93
N ARG A 49 4.08 29.15 8.02
CA ARG A 49 5.37 28.63 7.57
C ARG A 49 5.68 27.22 8.13
N VAL A 50 5.38 26.98 9.41
CA VAL A 50 5.60 25.70 10.06
C VAL A 50 4.75 24.59 9.42
N CYS A 51 3.44 24.85 9.23
CA CYS A 51 2.55 23.86 8.58
C CYS A 51 2.99 23.55 7.15
N HIS A 52 3.41 24.56 6.39
CA HIS A 52 3.91 24.36 5.03
C HIS A 52 5.23 23.57 5.02
N GLN A 53 6.18 23.90 5.89
CA GLN A 53 7.44 23.16 5.99
C GLN A 53 7.25 21.70 6.44
N ILE A 54 6.28 21.41 7.31
CA ILE A 54 5.91 20.04 7.68
C ILE A 54 5.36 19.29 6.46
N GLU A 55 4.50 19.92 5.68
CA GLU A 55 3.87 19.32 4.49
C GLU A 55 4.91 18.90 3.44
N ILE A 56 5.92 19.75 3.21
CA ILE A 56 7.04 19.45 2.29
C ILE A 56 8.20 18.69 2.96
N GLY A 57 8.11 18.37 4.26
CA GLY A 57 9.10 17.56 4.99
C GLY A 57 10.41 18.28 5.33
N THR A 58 10.43 19.63 5.34
CA THR A 58 11.66 20.43 5.59
C THR A 58 11.71 21.06 7.00
N PHE A 59 10.68 20.86 7.82
CA PHE A 59 10.69 21.40 9.19
C PHE A 59 11.69 20.65 10.08
N PRO A 60 12.60 21.32 10.80
CA PRO A 60 13.68 20.65 11.57
C PRO A 60 13.19 19.67 12.62
N ASP A 61 12.09 19.98 13.31
CA ASP A 61 11.51 19.14 14.35
C ASP A 61 10.45 18.14 13.81
N PHE A 62 10.42 17.93 12.48
CA PHE A 62 9.65 16.89 11.82
C PHE A 62 10.58 16.01 10.99
N ARG A 63 10.86 14.80 11.45
CA ARG A 63 11.81 13.88 10.81
C ARG A 63 11.09 12.63 10.32
N LEU A 64 11.24 12.34 9.04
CA LEU A 64 10.65 11.17 8.40
C LEU A 64 11.74 10.21 7.92
N PHE A 65 11.75 9.03 8.50
CA PHE A 65 12.62 7.92 8.13
C PHE A 65 11.84 6.94 7.26
N ARG A 66 12.44 6.56 6.14
CA ARG A 66 11.87 5.59 5.19
C ARG A 66 12.84 4.44 5.03
N PRO A 67 12.35 3.20 4.81
CA PRO A 67 13.21 2.10 4.40
C PRO A 67 14.00 2.48 3.15
N ILE A 68 15.27 2.09 3.10
CA ILE A 68 16.16 2.34 1.96
C ILE A 68 16.38 1.07 1.15
N ILE A 69 16.54 1.23 -0.15
CA ILE A 69 17.04 0.20 -1.03
C ILE A 69 18.56 0.28 -0.88
N SER A 70 19.20 -0.76 -0.39
CA SER A 70 20.65 -0.92 -0.13
C SER A 70 21.55 0.27 -0.52
N ALA A 71 22.55 0.60 0.30
CA ALA A 71 23.38 1.83 0.26
C ALA A 71 24.09 2.16 -1.08
N THR A 72 23.99 1.33 -2.10
CA THR A 72 24.56 1.54 -3.44
C THR A 72 23.60 2.22 -4.44
N GLU A 73 22.32 2.44 -4.09
CA GLU A 73 21.32 2.97 -5.02
C GLU A 73 20.57 4.17 -4.42
N GLN A 74 21.28 5.29 -4.24
CA GLN A 74 20.69 6.54 -3.71
C GLN A 74 19.80 7.31 -4.70
N THR A 75 19.59 6.82 -5.91
CA THR A 75 18.86 7.52 -6.99
C THR A 75 17.71 6.71 -7.56
N VAL A 76 16.86 6.11 -6.72
CA VAL A 76 15.71 5.38 -7.25
C VAL A 76 14.41 6.03 -6.78
N ALA A 77 13.52 6.25 -7.76
CA ALA A 77 12.19 6.84 -7.56
C ALA A 77 11.41 6.16 -6.41
N PRO A 78 10.53 6.89 -5.70
CA PRO A 78 9.80 6.38 -4.53
C PRO A 78 8.97 5.11 -4.76
N GLU A 79 8.88 4.66 -6.00
CA GLU A 79 8.02 3.55 -6.43
C GLU A 79 8.67 2.16 -6.42
N THR A 80 10.00 2.06 -6.27
CA THR A 80 10.74 0.77 -6.17
C THR A 80 10.86 0.23 -4.74
N LEU A 81 9.91 0.56 -3.89
CA LEU A 81 9.92 0.33 -2.44
C LEU A 81 9.87 -1.14 -1.99
N ASP A 82 9.62 -2.09 -2.88
CA ASP A 82 9.38 -3.48 -2.47
C ASP A 82 10.62 -4.25 -1.98
N SER A 83 11.84 -3.80 -2.32
CA SER A 83 13.09 -4.37 -1.81
C SER A 83 13.75 -3.54 -0.71
N SER A 84 13.12 -2.44 -0.30
CA SER A 84 13.65 -1.56 0.74
C SER A 84 13.51 -2.18 2.13
N VAL A 85 14.52 -2.01 2.95
CA VAL A 85 14.60 -2.50 4.33
C VAL A 85 14.92 -1.34 5.26
N PHE A 86 14.24 -1.26 6.38
CA PHE A 86 14.64 -0.37 7.46
C PHE A 86 15.73 -1.08 8.29
N THR A 87 16.96 -0.62 8.14
CA THR A 87 18.15 -1.28 8.69
C THR A 87 18.41 -0.91 10.13
N VAL A 88 19.28 -1.67 10.81
CA VAL A 88 19.72 -1.35 12.17
C VAL A 88 20.47 -0.02 12.24
N ASP A 89 21.18 0.37 11.19
CA ASP A 89 21.90 1.65 11.16
C ASP A 89 20.92 2.82 11.07
N GLN A 90 19.85 2.71 10.28
CA GLN A 90 18.75 3.68 10.30
C GLN A 90 18.06 3.74 11.68
N ALA A 91 17.91 2.60 12.35
CA ALA A 91 17.35 2.56 13.70
C ALA A 91 18.26 3.28 14.70
N ARG A 92 19.59 3.13 14.59
CA ARG A 92 20.57 3.85 15.42
C ARG A 92 20.52 5.36 15.16
N GLU A 93 20.47 5.78 13.88
CA GLU A 93 20.30 7.18 13.51
C GLU A 93 19.01 7.76 14.09
N PHE A 94 17.90 7.02 13.98
CA PHE A 94 16.62 7.40 14.57
C PHE A 94 16.72 7.57 16.10
N ILE A 95 17.38 6.66 16.80
CA ILE A 95 17.57 6.70 18.26
C ILE A 95 18.43 7.91 18.65
N GLU A 96 19.52 8.14 17.94
CA GLU A 96 20.42 9.29 18.17
C GLU A 96 19.66 10.60 17.96
N GLU A 97 18.95 10.73 16.87
CA GLU A 97 18.13 11.92 16.58
C GLU A 97 17.00 12.11 17.61
N GLY A 98 16.42 11.02 18.11
CA GLY A 98 15.41 11.01 19.19
C GLY A 98 15.96 11.37 20.58
N SER A 99 17.28 11.30 20.79
CA SER A 99 17.91 11.75 22.02
C SER A 99 18.16 13.27 22.03
N ARG A 100 18.16 13.91 20.86
CA ARG A 100 18.39 15.36 20.73
C ARG A 100 17.13 16.15 21.02
N LYS A 101 17.27 17.22 21.78
CA LYS A 101 16.17 18.15 22.07
C LYS A 101 15.59 18.75 20.79
N PRO A 102 14.29 19.13 20.80
CA PRO A 102 13.71 19.91 19.72
C PRO A 102 14.50 21.21 19.46
N LEU A 103 14.59 21.62 18.19
CA LEU A 103 15.39 22.79 17.78
C LEU A 103 14.59 24.10 17.81
N VAL A 104 13.32 24.07 17.42
CA VAL A 104 12.50 25.26 17.20
C VAL A 104 11.43 25.41 18.27
N GLY A 105 10.84 24.32 18.73
CA GLY A 105 9.72 24.32 19.64
C GLY A 105 9.90 23.39 20.83
N PRO A 106 8.86 23.20 21.64
CA PRO A 106 8.92 22.32 22.80
C PRO A 106 8.75 20.83 22.42
N ARG A 107 8.45 20.53 21.16
CA ARG A 107 8.13 19.19 20.68
C ARG A 107 8.84 18.88 19.36
N LYS A 108 9.10 17.58 19.16
CA LYS A 108 9.63 17.03 17.92
C LYS A 108 8.81 15.79 17.55
N VAL A 109 8.48 15.64 16.27
CA VAL A 109 7.77 14.47 15.74
C VAL A 109 8.71 13.68 14.85
N MET A 110 8.90 12.42 15.19
CA MET A 110 9.76 11.50 14.45
C MET A 110 8.94 10.33 13.92
N VAL A 111 9.07 10.06 12.65
CA VAL A 111 8.23 9.09 11.94
C VAL A 111 9.09 8.02 11.30
N VAL A 112 8.73 6.75 11.48
CA VAL A 112 9.24 5.65 10.64
C VAL A 112 8.09 5.15 9.79
N SER A 113 8.20 5.34 8.49
CA SER A 113 7.21 4.80 7.54
C SER A 113 7.51 3.34 7.21
N GLN A 114 6.45 2.55 6.97
CA GLN A 114 6.55 1.13 6.59
C GLN A 114 7.46 0.32 7.54
N PHE A 115 7.20 0.43 8.83
CA PHE A 115 8.01 -0.23 9.87
C PHE A 115 7.93 -1.77 9.82
N ASP A 116 6.95 -2.33 9.15
CA ASP A 116 6.89 -3.76 8.78
C ASP A 116 8.06 -4.21 7.89
N ARG A 117 8.81 -3.27 7.32
CA ARG A 117 10.05 -3.52 6.57
C ARG A 117 11.32 -3.46 7.43
N ALA A 118 11.18 -3.18 8.72
CA ALA A 118 12.31 -3.19 9.65
C ALA A 118 12.78 -4.63 9.88
N ASN A 119 14.09 -4.85 9.71
CA ASN A 119 14.68 -6.13 10.05
C ASN A 119 14.64 -6.35 11.57
N GLU A 120 14.85 -7.60 12.01
CA GLU A 120 14.74 -7.98 13.41
C GLU A 120 15.68 -7.18 14.31
N SER A 121 16.90 -6.93 13.85
CA SER A 121 17.90 -6.14 14.59
C SER A 121 17.48 -4.68 14.77
N ALA A 122 16.87 -4.07 13.75
CA ALA A 122 16.33 -2.72 13.82
C ALA A 122 15.15 -2.64 14.80
N GLN A 123 14.20 -3.59 14.71
CA GLN A 123 13.08 -3.65 15.65
C GLN A 123 13.57 -3.78 17.11
N ASN A 124 14.55 -4.65 17.37
CA ASN A 124 15.11 -4.84 18.72
C ASN A 124 15.82 -3.57 19.22
N ALA A 125 16.60 -2.91 18.37
CA ALA A 125 17.32 -1.68 18.75
C ALA A 125 16.37 -0.57 19.21
N MET A 126 15.18 -0.48 18.59
CA MET A 126 14.20 0.58 18.88
C MET A 126 13.38 0.37 20.15
N LEU A 127 13.35 -0.85 20.74
CA LEU A 127 12.44 -1.18 21.85
C LEU A 127 12.54 -0.19 23.03
N LYS A 128 13.76 0.14 23.49
CA LYS A 128 13.94 1.07 24.60
C LYS A 128 13.42 2.48 24.30
N THR A 129 13.69 2.97 23.10
CA THR A 129 13.26 4.32 22.67
C THR A 129 11.74 4.40 22.51
N LEU A 130 11.09 3.31 22.10
CA LEU A 130 9.62 3.25 22.00
C LEU A 130 8.94 3.19 23.37
N GLU A 131 9.60 2.56 24.36
CA GLU A 131 9.10 2.45 25.73
C GLU A 131 9.22 3.77 26.49
N GLU A 132 10.39 4.41 26.39
CA GLU A 132 10.74 5.63 27.12
C GLU A 132 11.26 6.71 26.16
N PRO A 133 10.39 7.32 25.33
CA PRO A 133 10.81 8.42 24.45
C PRO A 133 11.26 9.63 25.28
N SER A 134 12.28 10.33 24.80
CA SER A 134 12.77 11.54 25.46
C SER A 134 11.66 12.61 25.56
N ALA A 135 11.75 13.45 26.58
CA ALA A 135 10.75 14.50 26.82
C ALA A 135 10.55 15.41 25.59
N GLY A 136 9.31 15.62 25.22
CA GLY A 136 8.94 16.41 24.04
C GLY A 136 9.09 15.69 22.70
N ILE A 137 9.53 14.44 22.68
CA ILE A 137 9.63 13.63 21.45
C ILE A 137 8.37 12.79 21.27
N HIS A 138 7.77 12.86 20.10
CA HIS A 138 6.64 12.05 19.67
C HIS A 138 7.07 11.12 18.54
N LEU A 139 6.89 9.83 18.75
CA LEU A 139 7.29 8.78 17.80
C LEU A 139 6.06 8.24 17.09
N VAL A 140 6.13 8.14 15.78
CA VAL A 140 5.05 7.59 14.97
C VAL A 140 5.60 6.51 14.05
N LEU A 141 5.08 5.30 14.18
CA LEU A 141 5.38 4.19 13.29
C LEU A 141 4.20 3.98 12.36
N THR A 142 4.44 3.74 11.07
CA THR A 142 3.37 3.32 10.16
C THR A 142 3.66 1.91 9.64
N THR A 143 2.63 1.11 9.45
CA THR A 143 2.74 -0.26 8.92
C THR A 143 1.52 -0.60 8.04
N GLU A 144 1.70 -1.48 7.09
CA GLU A 144 0.57 -2.08 6.36
C GLU A 144 0.00 -3.27 7.12
N ASN A 145 0.85 -4.01 7.81
CA ASN A 145 0.48 -5.22 8.52
C ASN A 145 1.04 -5.24 9.95
N ALA A 146 0.22 -4.87 10.92
CA ALA A 146 0.62 -4.90 12.32
C ALA A 146 1.01 -6.32 12.81
N ARG A 147 0.46 -7.38 12.20
CA ARG A 147 0.79 -8.78 12.57
C ARG A 147 2.20 -9.19 12.20
N SER A 148 2.88 -8.47 11.30
CA SER A 148 4.29 -8.72 10.98
C SER A 148 5.26 -8.15 12.01
N LEU A 149 4.78 -7.29 12.90
CA LEU A 149 5.57 -6.67 13.96
C LEU A 149 5.61 -7.59 15.19
N ARG A 150 6.70 -7.51 15.92
CA ARG A 150 6.86 -8.25 17.19
C ARG A 150 5.86 -7.76 18.23
N ALA A 151 5.35 -8.66 19.05
CA ALA A 151 4.42 -8.32 20.14
C ALA A 151 5.02 -7.28 21.11
N THR A 152 6.35 -7.28 21.28
CA THR A 152 7.10 -6.32 22.08
C THR A 152 7.03 -4.88 21.54
N ILE A 153 6.87 -4.69 20.23
CA ILE A 153 6.63 -3.37 19.62
C ILE A 153 5.16 -2.96 19.84
N LEU A 154 4.22 -3.88 19.57
CA LEU A 154 2.79 -3.61 19.70
C LEU A 154 2.40 -3.20 21.12
N SER A 155 3.00 -3.82 22.15
CA SER A 155 2.71 -3.52 23.56
C SER A 155 3.21 -2.14 24.02
N ARG A 156 4.11 -1.49 23.28
CA ARG A 156 4.72 -0.18 23.62
C ARG A 156 4.14 0.98 22.80
N CYS A 157 3.27 0.69 21.87
CA CYS A 157 2.69 1.71 21.00
C CYS A 157 1.18 1.85 21.24
N TRP A 158 0.70 3.08 21.23
CA TRP A 158 -0.73 3.31 21.11
C TRP A 158 -1.13 3.01 19.66
N HIS A 159 -1.90 1.94 19.46
CA HIS A 159 -2.22 1.42 18.14
C HIS A 159 -3.52 2.02 17.61
N LEU A 160 -3.45 2.70 16.45
CA LEU A 160 -4.58 3.16 15.67
C LEU A 160 -4.65 2.36 14.36
N GLN A 161 -5.77 1.70 14.14
CA GLN A 161 -6.02 0.94 12.93
C GLN A 161 -6.87 1.76 11.96
N PHE A 162 -6.35 1.94 10.74
CA PHE A 162 -7.05 2.59 9.63
C PHE A 162 -7.75 1.53 8.78
N ALA A 163 -9.07 1.62 8.72
CA ALA A 163 -9.88 0.81 7.84
C ALA A 163 -10.08 1.52 6.48
N PRO A 164 -10.34 0.78 5.41
CA PRO A 164 -10.81 1.36 4.15
C PRO A 164 -12.07 2.20 4.37
N ALA A 165 -12.16 3.35 3.70
CA ALA A 165 -13.33 4.22 3.74
C ALA A 165 -14.43 3.70 2.79
N ALA A 166 -15.66 4.15 3.00
CA ALA A 166 -16.75 3.83 2.09
C ALA A 166 -16.56 4.57 0.73
N ASP A 167 -16.97 3.94 -0.36
CA ASP A 167 -16.80 4.50 -1.70
C ASP A 167 -17.48 5.87 -1.83
N GLY A 168 -18.66 6.06 -1.23
CA GLY A 168 -19.37 7.34 -1.22
C GLY A 168 -18.61 8.47 -0.52
N GLU A 169 -17.92 8.16 0.60
CA GLU A 169 -17.09 9.13 1.33
C GLU A 169 -15.88 9.56 0.49
N ILE A 170 -15.28 8.62 -0.23
CA ILE A 170 -14.15 8.92 -1.13
C ILE A 170 -14.62 9.77 -2.31
N GLU A 171 -15.76 9.44 -2.89
CA GLU A 171 -16.33 10.18 -4.02
C GLU A 171 -16.66 11.62 -3.63
N GLU A 172 -17.30 11.82 -2.48
CA GLU A 172 -17.61 13.15 -1.95
C GLU A 172 -16.35 13.98 -1.70
N TRP A 173 -15.34 13.35 -1.07
CA TRP A 173 -14.06 14.01 -0.83
C TRP A 173 -13.32 14.37 -2.13
N LEU A 174 -13.26 13.46 -3.11
CA LEU A 174 -12.64 13.74 -4.41
C LEU A 174 -13.36 14.84 -5.16
N ARG A 175 -14.70 14.86 -5.14
CA ARG A 175 -15.50 15.92 -5.77
C ARG A 175 -15.23 17.29 -5.15
N GLY A 176 -15.00 17.34 -3.85
CA GLY A 176 -14.61 18.58 -3.16
C GLY A 176 -13.20 19.06 -3.48
N GLU A 177 -12.27 18.15 -3.76
CA GLU A 177 -10.87 18.48 -4.06
C GLU A 177 -10.63 18.70 -5.58
N PHE A 178 -11.39 18.02 -6.44
CA PHE A 178 -11.27 18.06 -7.90
C PHE A 178 -12.62 18.42 -8.54
N SER A 179 -12.96 19.72 -8.48
CA SER A 179 -14.24 20.23 -8.98
C SER A 179 -14.46 20.00 -10.47
N ASP A 180 -13.39 19.91 -11.24
CA ASP A 180 -13.41 19.80 -12.71
C ASP A 180 -13.35 18.35 -13.21
N ALA A 181 -13.32 17.36 -12.29
CA ALA A 181 -13.26 15.96 -12.64
C ALA A 181 -14.59 15.45 -13.22
N SER A 182 -14.52 14.68 -14.30
CA SER A 182 -15.71 14.06 -14.88
C SER A 182 -16.33 13.03 -13.91
N PRO A 183 -17.67 12.87 -13.88
CA PRO A 183 -18.31 11.85 -13.05
C PRO A 183 -17.84 10.42 -13.37
N SER A 184 -17.50 10.14 -14.62
CA SER A 184 -16.96 8.83 -15.04
C SER A 184 -15.59 8.56 -14.45
N ASP A 185 -14.69 9.56 -14.44
CA ASP A 185 -13.34 9.42 -13.91
C ASP A 185 -13.36 9.30 -12.39
N LEU A 186 -14.23 10.07 -11.71
CA LEU A 186 -14.46 9.93 -10.27
C LEU A 186 -14.89 8.51 -9.91
N GLN A 187 -15.89 7.96 -10.59
CA GLN A 187 -16.35 6.60 -10.34
C GLN A 187 -15.26 5.55 -10.63
N SER A 188 -14.52 5.72 -11.72
CA SER A 188 -13.42 4.83 -12.08
C SER A 188 -12.30 4.85 -11.04
N ALA A 189 -11.92 6.05 -10.56
CA ALA A 189 -10.91 6.23 -9.53
C ALA A 189 -11.35 5.63 -8.17
N VAL A 190 -12.61 5.83 -7.78
CA VAL A 190 -13.17 5.27 -6.53
C VAL A 190 -13.20 3.74 -6.59
N ARG A 191 -13.67 3.14 -7.68
CA ARG A 191 -13.69 1.69 -7.87
C ARG A 191 -12.28 1.09 -7.80
N ALA A 192 -11.30 1.70 -8.48
CA ALA A 192 -9.92 1.25 -8.46
C ALA A 192 -9.27 1.34 -7.06
N ALA A 193 -9.74 2.22 -6.22
CA ALA A 193 -9.16 2.49 -4.92
C ALA A 193 -9.56 1.50 -3.81
N HIS A 194 -10.71 0.85 -3.90
CA HIS A 194 -11.22 -0.07 -2.87
C HIS A 194 -11.12 0.48 -1.46
N GLY A 195 -11.75 1.61 -1.21
CA GLY A 195 -11.76 2.25 0.10
C GLY A 195 -10.45 2.93 0.50
N ARG A 196 -9.53 3.20 -0.44
CA ARG A 196 -8.22 3.81 -0.16
C ARG A 196 -8.09 5.19 -0.80
N PRO A 197 -8.43 6.28 -0.10
CA PRO A 197 -8.53 7.63 -0.68
C PRO A 197 -7.26 8.08 -1.41
N GLY A 198 -6.08 7.76 -0.87
CA GLY A 198 -4.81 8.12 -1.52
C GLY A 198 -4.54 7.40 -2.84
N LEU A 199 -5.15 6.23 -3.07
CA LEU A 199 -5.11 5.56 -4.36
C LEU A 199 -6.13 6.16 -5.32
N ALA A 200 -7.34 6.46 -4.83
CA ALA A 200 -8.36 7.14 -5.63
C ALA A 200 -7.85 8.47 -6.20
N LYS A 201 -7.22 9.30 -5.35
CA LYS A 201 -6.61 10.56 -5.76
C LYS A 201 -5.56 10.37 -6.86
N ARG A 202 -4.66 9.41 -6.69
CA ARG A 202 -3.62 9.12 -7.70
C ARG A 202 -4.20 8.64 -9.02
N GLU A 203 -5.19 7.75 -8.96
CA GLU A 203 -5.85 7.27 -10.17
C GLU A 203 -6.61 8.39 -10.88
N LEU A 204 -7.31 9.24 -10.15
CA LEU A 204 -7.98 10.40 -10.73
C LEU A 204 -7.00 11.37 -11.40
N GLN A 205 -5.91 11.69 -10.73
CA GLN A 205 -4.84 12.54 -11.30
C GLN A 205 -4.25 11.92 -12.57
N ARG A 206 -4.09 10.59 -12.59
CA ARG A 206 -3.62 9.87 -13.76
C ARG A 206 -4.62 9.98 -14.92
N LEU A 207 -5.92 9.76 -14.66
CA LEU A 207 -6.97 9.86 -15.66
C LEU A 207 -7.07 11.29 -16.25
N GLN A 208 -6.92 12.31 -15.42
CA GLN A 208 -6.92 13.71 -15.88
C GLN A 208 -5.69 14.07 -16.73
N ASN A 209 -4.54 13.42 -16.50
CA ASN A 209 -3.30 13.65 -17.25
C ASN A 209 -3.12 12.66 -18.41
N ALA A 210 -4.01 11.68 -18.55
CA ALA A 210 -3.96 10.67 -19.60
C ALA A 210 -4.30 11.29 -20.96
N ALA A 211 -3.65 10.81 -22.02
CA ALA A 211 -4.04 11.13 -23.39
C ALA A 211 -5.44 10.59 -23.70
N GLU A 212 -6.18 11.23 -24.61
CA GLU A 212 -7.50 10.75 -25.04
C GLU A 212 -7.43 9.27 -25.49
N GLY A 213 -8.24 8.41 -24.85
CA GLY A 213 -8.31 6.98 -25.14
C GLY A 213 -7.46 6.08 -24.22
N GLU A 214 -6.77 6.63 -23.23
CA GLU A 214 -6.03 5.83 -22.25
C GLU A 214 -6.99 5.23 -21.22
N ILE A 215 -7.03 3.88 -21.14
CA ILE A 215 -7.87 3.14 -20.21
C ILE A 215 -7.30 3.13 -18.79
N SER A 216 -8.17 3.10 -17.77
CA SER A 216 -7.77 3.06 -16.36
C SER A 216 -6.95 1.81 -16.03
N ARG A 217 -6.11 1.88 -14.98
CA ARG A 217 -5.37 0.71 -14.49
C ARG A 217 -6.30 -0.45 -14.14
N PHE A 218 -7.44 -0.12 -13.57
CA PHE A 218 -8.48 -1.11 -13.22
C PHE A 218 -9.07 -1.78 -14.46
N GLU A 219 -9.39 -1.03 -15.50
CA GLU A 219 -9.90 -1.57 -16.77
C GLU A 219 -8.85 -2.44 -17.45
N ARG A 220 -7.57 -2.03 -17.45
CA ARG A 220 -6.47 -2.85 -17.96
C ARG A 220 -6.34 -4.16 -17.18
N ALA A 221 -6.32 -4.11 -15.85
CA ALA A 221 -6.25 -5.29 -15.00
C ALA A 221 -7.45 -6.21 -15.22
N SER A 222 -8.64 -5.65 -15.38
CA SER A 222 -9.87 -6.39 -15.68
C SER A 222 -9.83 -7.07 -17.06
N ALA A 223 -9.29 -6.40 -18.08
CA ALA A 223 -9.09 -6.95 -19.41
C ALA A 223 -8.05 -8.09 -19.40
N ILE A 224 -6.96 -7.94 -18.66
CA ILE A 224 -5.93 -8.97 -18.49
C ILE A 224 -6.51 -10.19 -17.78
N LEU A 225 -7.27 -10.01 -16.68
CA LEU A 225 -7.94 -11.12 -16.02
C LEU A 225 -8.87 -11.88 -16.96
N ALA A 226 -9.67 -11.16 -17.77
CA ALA A 226 -10.54 -11.79 -18.76
C ALA A 226 -9.74 -12.55 -19.84
N ARG A 227 -8.54 -12.07 -20.20
CA ARG A 227 -7.62 -12.74 -21.12
C ARG A 227 -7.05 -14.02 -20.50
N ILE A 228 -6.61 -13.94 -19.24
CA ILE A 228 -6.12 -15.08 -18.47
C ILE A 228 -7.20 -16.15 -18.32
N GLU A 229 -8.41 -15.78 -17.93
CA GLU A 229 -9.53 -16.73 -17.80
C GLU A 229 -9.87 -17.45 -19.10
N ARG A 230 -9.84 -16.75 -20.22
CA ARG A 230 -10.07 -17.37 -21.55
C ARG A 230 -8.95 -18.33 -21.94
N ALA A 231 -7.75 -18.11 -21.47
CA ALA A 231 -6.58 -18.92 -21.77
C ALA A 231 -6.40 -20.12 -20.80
N LEU A 232 -7.09 -20.13 -19.64
CA LEU A 232 -7.00 -21.23 -18.66
C LEU A 232 -7.18 -22.63 -19.25
N PRO A 233 -8.06 -22.89 -20.23
CA PRO A 233 -8.20 -24.21 -20.84
C PRO A 233 -7.00 -24.67 -21.68
N VAL A 234 -6.10 -23.76 -22.08
CA VAL A 234 -4.95 -24.04 -22.98
C VAL A 234 -3.74 -24.62 -22.26
N GLY A 235 -3.68 -24.49 -20.93
CA GLY A 235 -2.59 -25.04 -20.09
C GLY A 235 -1.72 -23.98 -19.41
N ALA A 236 -1.02 -24.39 -18.34
CA ALA A 236 -0.30 -23.48 -17.45
C ALA A 236 0.87 -22.76 -18.11
N PHE A 237 1.61 -23.44 -18.99
CA PHE A 237 2.85 -22.89 -19.56
C PHE A 237 2.62 -21.63 -20.41
N GLY A 238 1.61 -21.65 -21.28
CA GLY A 238 1.25 -20.48 -22.09
C GLY A 238 0.69 -19.30 -21.27
N LEU A 239 0.14 -19.59 -20.09
CA LEU A 239 -0.39 -18.55 -19.19
C LEU A 239 0.71 -17.77 -18.46
N THR A 240 1.77 -18.46 -18.04
CA THR A 240 2.91 -17.80 -17.40
C THR A 240 3.62 -16.85 -18.36
N GLU A 241 3.84 -17.26 -19.59
CA GLU A 241 4.41 -16.41 -20.62
C GLU A 241 3.49 -15.20 -20.91
N THR A 242 2.19 -15.45 -21.06
CA THR A 242 1.18 -14.40 -21.25
C THR A 242 1.16 -13.42 -20.07
N ALA A 243 1.20 -13.90 -18.83
CA ALA A 243 1.20 -13.05 -17.64
C ALA A 243 2.48 -12.22 -17.52
N LEU A 244 3.63 -12.79 -17.87
CA LEU A 244 4.91 -12.07 -17.88
C LEU A 244 4.94 -10.99 -18.96
N LEU A 245 4.40 -11.25 -20.14
CA LEU A 245 4.25 -10.26 -21.21
C LEU A 245 3.30 -9.15 -20.77
N CYS A 246 2.13 -9.49 -20.24
CA CYS A 246 1.19 -8.49 -19.72
C CYS A 246 1.78 -7.66 -18.58
N ALA A 247 2.54 -8.26 -17.66
CA ALA A 247 3.22 -7.55 -16.58
C ALA A 247 4.29 -6.59 -17.12
N LYS A 248 5.01 -6.99 -18.17
CA LYS A 248 6.00 -6.14 -18.85
C LYS A 248 5.34 -4.97 -19.57
N GLU A 249 4.31 -5.22 -20.36
CA GLU A 249 3.52 -4.21 -21.05
C GLU A 249 2.91 -3.22 -20.05
N TRP A 250 2.37 -3.73 -18.95
CA TRP A 250 1.79 -2.91 -17.88
C TRP A 250 2.84 -2.02 -17.23
N TRP A 251 4.04 -2.55 -16.97
CA TRP A 251 5.16 -1.79 -16.40
C TRP A 251 5.69 -0.72 -17.35
N GLU A 252 5.86 -1.04 -18.63
CA GLU A 252 6.37 -0.09 -19.65
C GLU A 252 5.45 1.13 -19.79
N GLN A 253 4.14 0.92 -19.64
CA GLN A 253 3.13 1.99 -19.69
C GLN A 253 3.01 2.77 -18.36
N ASP A 254 3.36 2.16 -17.22
CA ASP A 254 3.27 2.80 -15.91
C ASP A 254 4.52 3.61 -15.55
N SER A 255 5.65 3.38 -16.24
CA SER A 255 6.95 4.01 -16.00
C SER A 255 7.25 5.14 -16.99
N GLU A 256 6.35 6.12 -17.15
CA GLU A 256 6.66 7.34 -17.88
C GLU A 256 7.88 8.03 -17.25
N GLY A 257 9.06 7.85 -17.87
CA GLY A 257 10.28 8.61 -17.58
C GLY A 257 11.38 7.92 -16.78
N ALA A 258 11.22 6.71 -16.28
CA ALA A 258 12.31 5.97 -15.65
C ALA A 258 12.97 5.02 -16.68
N ASP A 259 14.30 5.11 -16.81
CA ASP A 259 15.16 4.30 -17.69
C ASP A 259 14.74 2.82 -17.74
N SER A 260 13.83 2.47 -18.63
CA SER A 260 13.25 1.12 -18.79
C SER A 260 14.30 0.06 -19.17
N LYS A 261 15.51 0.50 -19.58
CA LYS A 261 16.61 -0.37 -20.03
C LYS A 261 17.47 -0.96 -18.91
N LYS A 262 17.26 -0.59 -17.63
CA LYS A 262 18.12 -1.02 -16.49
C LYS A 262 17.42 -1.78 -15.39
N LEU A 263 16.21 -2.32 -15.61
CA LEU A 263 15.60 -3.16 -14.59
C LEU A 263 16.32 -4.53 -14.52
N GLY A 264 17.25 -4.67 -13.58
CA GLY A 264 17.82 -5.97 -13.21
C GLY A 264 16.73 -6.88 -12.58
N ALA A 265 17.05 -8.16 -12.34
CA ALA A 265 16.13 -9.19 -11.83
C ALA A 265 15.28 -8.77 -10.60
N LYS A 266 15.76 -7.83 -9.78
CA LYS A 266 15.04 -7.29 -8.62
C LYS A 266 13.89 -6.35 -9.02
N GLY A 267 14.09 -5.49 -10.02
CA GLY A 267 13.06 -4.57 -10.52
C GLY A 267 11.89 -5.31 -11.15
N ASN A 268 12.16 -6.38 -11.89
CA ASN A 268 11.13 -7.24 -12.49
C ASN A 268 10.23 -7.91 -11.42
N ARG A 269 10.77 -8.23 -10.24
CA ARG A 269 9.97 -8.83 -9.15
C ARG A 269 9.00 -7.83 -8.51
N ALA A 270 9.44 -6.61 -8.27
CA ALA A 270 8.59 -5.57 -7.72
C ALA A 270 7.46 -5.21 -8.70
N ALA A 271 7.77 -5.10 -9.99
CA ALA A 271 6.79 -4.89 -11.05
C ALA A 271 5.75 -6.01 -11.09
N LEU A 272 6.19 -7.26 -11.02
CA LEU A 272 5.31 -8.42 -11.03
C LEU A 272 4.44 -8.51 -9.76
N ALA A 273 4.99 -8.15 -8.61
CA ALA A 273 4.23 -8.09 -7.36
C ALA A 273 3.11 -7.04 -7.44
N ARG A 274 3.39 -5.85 -7.99
CA ARG A 274 2.38 -4.80 -8.23
C ARG A 274 1.33 -5.23 -9.24
N PHE A 275 1.76 -5.87 -10.32
CA PHE A 275 0.85 -6.43 -11.31
C PHE A 275 -0.13 -7.43 -10.67
N LEU A 276 0.35 -8.32 -9.80
CA LEU A 276 -0.52 -9.22 -9.04
C LEU A 276 -1.45 -8.48 -8.08
N ASP A 277 -1.01 -7.37 -7.47
CA ASP A 277 -1.88 -6.52 -6.64
C ASP A 277 -3.03 -5.93 -7.46
N GLU A 278 -2.77 -5.46 -8.68
CA GLU A 278 -3.82 -4.93 -9.57
C GLU A 278 -4.78 -6.05 -10.04
N LEU A 279 -4.28 -7.23 -10.36
CA LEU A 279 -5.14 -8.37 -10.68
C LEU A 279 -6.03 -8.78 -9.50
N MET A 280 -5.50 -8.79 -8.28
CA MET A 280 -6.30 -9.06 -7.07
C MET A 280 -7.38 -8.01 -6.84
N ILE A 281 -7.09 -6.75 -7.14
CA ILE A 281 -8.06 -5.65 -7.08
C ILE A 281 -9.20 -5.90 -8.07
N ALA A 282 -8.87 -6.18 -9.32
CA ALA A 282 -9.86 -6.45 -10.36
C ALA A 282 -10.72 -7.70 -10.04
N GLU A 283 -10.11 -8.78 -9.50
CA GLU A 283 -10.84 -9.99 -9.12
C GLU A 283 -11.79 -9.76 -7.93
N ARG A 284 -11.41 -8.93 -6.94
CA ARG A 284 -12.30 -8.53 -5.84
C ARG A 284 -13.51 -7.74 -6.35
N ALA A 285 -13.31 -6.84 -7.31
CA ALA A 285 -14.40 -6.09 -7.90
C ALA A 285 -15.38 -7.00 -8.64
N ARG A 286 -14.88 -8.01 -9.35
CA ARG A 286 -15.72 -9.03 -10.00
C ARG A 286 -16.52 -9.85 -8.99
N LEU A 287 -15.91 -10.20 -7.87
CA LEU A 287 -16.59 -10.90 -6.78
C LEU A 287 -17.73 -10.07 -6.20
N SER A 288 -17.55 -8.76 -6.03
CA SER A 288 -18.60 -7.87 -5.53
C SER A 288 -19.77 -7.70 -6.51
N GLN A 289 -19.53 -7.86 -7.81
CA GLN A 289 -20.56 -7.78 -8.86
C GLN A 289 -21.31 -9.11 -9.02
N ASP A 290 -20.64 -10.24 -8.81
CA ASP A 290 -21.22 -11.58 -8.97
C ASP A 290 -20.81 -12.51 -7.83
N LEU A 291 -21.67 -12.56 -6.81
CA LEU A 291 -21.46 -13.41 -5.63
C LEU A 291 -21.47 -14.91 -5.93
N SER A 292 -22.02 -15.33 -7.08
CA SER A 292 -22.00 -16.75 -7.50
C SER A 292 -20.57 -17.25 -7.75
N ARG A 293 -19.62 -16.36 -7.98
CA ARG A 293 -18.19 -16.64 -8.18
C ARG A 293 -17.41 -16.79 -6.87
N GLY A 294 -18.07 -16.66 -5.70
CA GLY A 294 -17.44 -16.52 -4.39
C GLY A 294 -16.31 -17.49 -4.11
N ALA A 295 -16.53 -18.78 -4.26
CA ALA A 295 -15.50 -19.81 -4.01
C ALA A 295 -14.34 -19.74 -5.03
N LYS A 296 -14.64 -19.50 -6.31
CA LYS A 296 -13.63 -19.39 -7.37
C LYS A 296 -12.74 -18.16 -7.16
N SER A 297 -13.35 -17.01 -6.95
CA SER A 297 -12.64 -15.75 -6.74
C SER A 297 -11.82 -15.77 -5.43
N ALA A 298 -12.36 -16.34 -4.36
CA ALA A 298 -11.63 -16.48 -3.09
C ALA A 298 -10.37 -17.34 -3.26
N PHE A 299 -10.47 -18.45 -3.99
CA PHE A 299 -9.34 -19.31 -4.29
C PHE A 299 -8.30 -18.59 -5.16
N ALA A 300 -8.74 -17.89 -6.21
CA ALA A 300 -7.85 -17.12 -7.10
C ALA A 300 -7.10 -16.02 -6.33
N LEU A 301 -7.79 -15.26 -5.50
CA LEU A 301 -7.20 -14.23 -4.66
C LEU A 301 -6.15 -14.79 -3.70
N GLU A 302 -6.41 -15.94 -3.09
CA GLU A 302 -5.47 -16.57 -2.16
C GLU A 302 -4.22 -17.09 -2.90
N GLU A 303 -4.34 -17.68 -4.08
CA GLU A 303 -3.19 -18.14 -4.86
C GLU A 303 -2.37 -16.95 -5.42
N MET A 304 -3.00 -15.87 -5.88
CA MET A 304 -2.31 -14.63 -6.26
C MET A 304 -1.55 -14.02 -5.08
N ARG A 305 -2.17 -13.99 -3.89
CA ARG A 305 -1.55 -13.47 -2.65
C ARG A 305 -0.31 -14.29 -2.25
N LYS A 306 -0.40 -15.63 -2.30
CA LYS A 306 0.74 -16.55 -2.02
C LYS A 306 1.87 -16.33 -3.02
N THR A 307 1.54 -16.27 -4.30
CA THR A 307 2.51 -16.08 -5.38
C THR A 307 3.24 -14.76 -5.24
N ARG A 308 2.52 -13.68 -4.98
CA ARG A 308 3.10 -12.37 -4.65
C ARG A 308 4.09 -12.46 -3.47
N HIS A 309 3.68 -13.13 -2.40
CA HIS A 309 4.53 -13.31 -1.22
C HIS A 309 5.81 -14.08 -1.53
N TYR A 310 5.75 -15.14 -2.32
CA TYR A 310 6.94 -15.91 -2.73
C TYR A 310 7.87 -15.08 -3.63
N ILE A 311 7.32 -14.34 -4.58
CA ILE A 311 8.11 -13.47 -5.48
C ILE A 311 8.87 -12.41 -4.66
N LEU A 312 8.23 -11.78 -3.69
CA LEU A 312 8.86 -10.79 -2.80
C LEU A 312 9.94 -11.40 -1.89
N ARG A 313 9.86 -12.69 -1.59
CA ARG A 313 10.87 -13.46 -0.84
C ARG A 313 11.94 -14.10 -1.72
N ASN A 314 12.20 -13.53 -2.89
CA ASN A 314 13.23 -13.98 -3.83
C ASN A 314 12.98 -15.36 -4.47
N ALA A 315 11.77 -15.91 -4.47
CA ALA A 315 11.45 -17.08 -5.27
C ALA A 315 11.63 -16.80 -6.78
N ASN A 316 11.84 -17.88 -7.54
CA ASN A 316 11.83 -17.76 -9.00
C ASN A 316 10.42 -17.36 -9.48
N ALA A 317 10.33 -16.20 -10.11
CA ALA A 317 9.06 -15.61 -10.50
C ALA A 317 8.27 -16.47 -11.50
N ASN A 318 8.97 -17.06 -12.47
CA ASN A 318 8.36 -17.94 -13.48
C ASN A 318 7.75 -19.18 -12.82
N LEU A 319 8.53 -19.84 -11.96
CA LEU A 319 8.07 -21.02 -11.24
C LEU A 319 6.89 -20.68 -10.30
N ALA A 320 6.93 -19.54 -9.63
CA ALA A 320 5.85 -19.13 -8.75
C ALA A 320 4.54 -18.87 -9.52
N LEU A 321 4.61 -18.27 -10.71
CA LEU A 321 3.47 -18.09 -11.62
C LEU A 321 2.98 -19.42 -12.19
N ASP A 322 3.88 -20.32 -12.62
CA ASP A 322 3.52 -21.64 -13.13
C ASP A 322 2.74 -22.46 -12.09
N VAL A 323 3.18 -22.44 -10.85
CA VAL A 323 2.48 -23.11 -9.73
C VAL A 323 1.10 -22.50 -9.51
N MET A 324 1.00 -21.15 -9.51
CA MET A 324 -0.27 -20.47 -9.36
C MET A 324 -1.26 -20.86 -10.47
N PHE A 325 -0.86 -20.77 -11.72
CA PHE A 325 -1.73 -21.08 -12.85
C PHE A 325 -2.11 -22.57 -12.90
N SER A 326 -1.17 -23.47 -12.58
CA SER A 326 -1.47 -24.91 -12.48
C SER A 326 -2.55 -25.20 -11.44
N ARG A 327 -2.53 -24.52 -10.30
CA ARG A 327 -3.55 -24.65 -9.25
C ARG A 327 -4.90 -24.07 -9.66
N LEU A 328 -4.90 -22.91 -10.33
CA LEU A 328 -6.12 -22.30 -10.85
C LEU A 328 -6.81 -23.22 -11.87
N ILE A 329 -6.05 -23.80 -12.80
CA ILE A 329 -6.54 -24.77 -13.79
C ILE A 329 -7.09 -26.04 -13.12
N ALA A 330 -6.38 -26.58 -12.14
CA ALA A 330 -6.81 -27.77 -11.40
C ALA A 330 -8.14 -27.51 -10.67
N SER A 331 -8.31 -26.36 -10.04
CA SER A 331 -9.55 -25.94 -9.40
C SER A 331 -10.73 -25.83 -10.40
N GLU A 332 -10.49 -25.29 -11.59
CA GLU A 332 -11.51 -25.13 -12.63
C GLU A 332 -11.94 -26.46 -13.24
N ASN A 333 -10.98 -27.36 -13.45
CA ASN A 333 -11.24 -28.72 -13.93
C ASN A 333 -12.03 -29.54 -12.89
N ALA A 334 -11.72 -29.41 -11.60
CA ALA A 334 -12.48 -30.07 -10.53
C ALA A 334 -13.92 -29.58 -10.47
N ALA A 335 -14.15 -28.25 -10.54
CA ALA A 335 -15.48 -27.67 -10.59
C ALA A 335 -16.30 -28.11 -11.81
N SER A 336 -15.64 -28.24 -12.96
CA SER A 336 -16.29 -28.70 -14.21
C SER A 336 -16.67 -30.18 -14.15
N ARG A 337 -15.86 -31.05 -13.50
CA ARG A 337 -16.19 -32.46 -13.27
C ARG A 337 -17.36 -32.62 -12.32
N ALA A 338 -17.38 -31.90 -11.21
CA ALA A 338 -18.48 -31.92 -10.25
C ALA A 338 -19.83 -31.49 -10.83
N ARG A 339 -19.83 -30.64 -11.87
CA ARG A 339 -21.05 -30.24 -12.59
C ARG A 339 -21.54 -31.29 -13.59
N ARG A 340 -20.69 -32.23 -14.01
CA ARG A 340 -21.00 -33.30 -14.98
C ARG A 340 -21.44 -34.61 -14.34
N GLU A 341 -21.16 -34.80 -13.03
CA GLU A 341 -21.66 -35.97 -12.31
C GLU A 341 -23.16 -35.82 -12.05
N PRO A 342 -23.99 -36.80 -12.50
CA PRO A 342 -25.43 -36.77 -12.24
C PRO A 342 -25.66 -36.86 -10.72
N LYS A 343 -26.52 -35.99 -10.17
CA LYS A 343 -26.95 -36.08 -8.78
C LYS A 343 -27.43 -37.50 -8.52
N PRO A 344 -26.98 -38.18 -7.42
CA PRO A 344 -27.51 -39.49 -7.09
C PRO A 344 -29.03 -39.41 -6.96
N SER A 345 -29.74 -40.24 -7.69
CA SER A 345 -31.16 -40.35 -7.61
C SER A 345 -31.51 -40.79 -6.18
N VAL A 346 -32.15 -39.90 -5.43
CA VAL A 346 -32.74 -40.22 -4.13
C VAL A 346 -33.91 -41.16 -4.45
N SER A 347 -33.67 -42.46 -4.36
CA SER A 347 -34.75 -43.46 -4.32
C SER A 347 -35.50 -43.26 -3.00
N ARG A 348 -36.81 -42.98 -3.14
CA ARG A 348 -37.77 -42.96 -2.06
C ARG A 348 -38.01 -44.35 -1.50
#